data_c3c4e64278701cae19f96a4e17953806
#
_entry.id   c3c4e64278701cae19f96a4e17953806
#
_cell.length_a   1.000
_cell.length_b   1.000
_cell.length_c   1.000
_cell.angle_alpha   90.00
_cell.angle_beta   90.00
_cell.angle_gamma   90.00
#
_symmetry.space_group_name_H-M   'P 1'
#
loop_
_entity.id
_entity.type
_entity.pdbx_description
1 polymer ?
#
loop_
_entity_poly.entity_id
_entity_poly.type
_entity_poly.pdbx_seq_one_letter_code
_entity_poly.pdbx_strand_id
1 'polypeptide(L)'
;MILSCQSICKSFGEKVILQDASFHIEEREKAALIGNNGAGKTTLLRIIMEEISADSGQVVIAKDKKIGYLAQYQDIHGHHTIYEELMTTKQYILDMEDKIRSLEQEMKYVAGDKLESLMNSYTRLTHQFELENGYAYKSEIVGVLKGLGFEEEDYGKQIENLSGGQKTRVALGKLLISKPDILLLDEPTNHLDMESIAWLETYLLNYPGAVFIVSHDRYFLDKVVTKIVEIEAAQMRMYEGNYSAYALKKAQLRDAQYKAYLNQQREIKHQEAVITKLRSFNREKSINRAESRVKMLDKIQRIEKPIEIDNQMRISLEPRFISGNDVLTVEGLSKAFPGQTLFTDINFEIKRGERVALIGNNGTGKTTILKILNGIVAADAGRFALGSKVQIGYYDQEHHVLHMEKTIFQEISDTYPTLTETEIRNMLAAFLFTGDDVFKPISSLSGGERGRVSLAKLMLSEANFLILDEPTNHLDIASKEILEEALNSYTGTVLYVSHDRYFINQTATRIMDLTNQAIVNYIGDYDYYLEKKDEMTRIYAPVQETAAQEVKENVSETKLTWQQQKEEQALKRKRENELKKVEARIEELEARDKEIDETMVLPDICTNVAECTKLSREKAAIAEELEGLYEKWEELA
;
A
#
# COMPACT_ATOMS: atom_id res chain seq x y z
N MET A 1 10.32 -16.01 -19.53
CA MET A 1 11.18 -15.07 -18.78
C MET A 1 11.42 -13.84 -19.63
N ILE A 2 11.00 -12.67 -19.14
CA ILE A 2 11.10 -11.41 -19.89
C ILE A 2 12.23 -10.53 -19.34
N LEU A 3 12.49 -10.58 -18.02
CA LEU A 3 13.56 -9.89 -17.31
C LEU A 3 14.25 -10.86 -16.35
N SER A 4 15.58 -10.84 -16.29
CA SER A 4 16.37 -11.59 -15.33
C SER A 4 17.57 -10.76 -14.86
N CYS A 5 17.75 -10.70 -13.56
CA CYS A 5 18.95 -10.19 -12.91
C CYS A 5 19.73 -11.39 -12.35
N GLN A 6 21.03 -11.46 -12.61
CA GLN A 6 21.88 -12.57 -12.20
C GLN A 6 23.08 -12.04 -11.43
N SER A 7 23.19 -12.43 -10.15
CA SER A 7 24.29 -12.13 -9.24
C SER A 7 24.70 -10.64 -9.22
N ILE A 8 23.71 -9.75 -9.21
CA ILE A 8 23.96 -8.30 -9.19
C ILE A 8 24.56 -7.91 -7.86
N CYS A 9 25.73 -7.28 -7.90
CA CYS A 9 26.36 -6.64 -6.75
C CYS A 9 26.50 -5.14 -6.99
N LYS A 10 26.27 -4.34 -5.94
CA LYS A 10 26.46 -2.89 -5.97
C LYS A 10 26.84 -2.35 -4.61
N SER A 11 27.88 -1.51 -4.59
CA SER A 11 28.37 -0.82 -3.41
C SER A 11 28.57 0.66 -3.70
N PHE A 12 28.39 1.51 -2.69
CA PHE A 12 28.75 2.92 -2.73
C PHE A 12 29.75 3.20 -1.60
N GLY A 13 31.02 3.41 -1.96
CA GLY A 13 32.12 3.48 -1.00
C GLY A 13 32.25 2.18 -0.20
N GLU A 14 32.16 2.24 1.11
CA GLU A 14 32.22 1.07 2.00
C GLU A 14 30.85 0.39 2.20
N LYS A 15 29.75 1.02 1.79
CA LYS A 15 28.40 0.50 2.01
C LYS A 15 27.98 -0.44 0.87
N VAL A 16 27.83 -1.73 1.18
CA VAL A 16 27.25 -2.73 0.27
C VAL A 16 25.73 -2.52 0.24
N ILE A 17 25.16 -2.34 -0.95
CA ILE A 17 23.73 -2.14 -1.16
C ILE A 17 23.06 -3.41 -1.68
N LEU A 18 23.69 -4.09 -2.64
CA LEU A 18 23.22 -5.35 -3.20
C LEU A 18 24.37 -6.34 -3.23
N GLN A 19 24.11 -7.57 -2.77
CA GLN A 19 25.07 -8.66 -2.76
C GLN A 19 24.42 -9.91 -3.36
N ASP A 20 24.93 -10.36 -4.51
CA ASP A 20 24.45 -11.56 -5.22
C ASP A 20 22.94 -11.55 -5.50
N ALA A 21 22.40 -10.39 -5.84
CA ALA A 21 20.98 -10.21 -6.07
C ALA A 21 20.56 -10.90 -7.37
N SER A 22 19.71 -11.92 -7.26
CA SER A 22 19.25 -12.72 -8.40
C SER A 22 17.76 -12.93 -8.36
N PHE A 23 17.05 -12.57 -9.46
CA PHE A 23 15.62 -12.80 -9.62
C PHE A 23 15.23 -12.79 -11.11
N HIS A 24 14.02 -13.24 -11.39
CA HIS A 24 13.47 -13.21 -12.74
C HIS A 24 12.00 -12.87 -12.72
N ILE A 25 11.53 -12.31 -13.82
CA ILE A 25 10.13 -11.97 -14.06
C ILE A 25 9.69 -12.64 -15.37
N GLU A 26 8.53 -13.30 -15.32
CA GLU A 26 7.93 -13.93 -16.48
C GLU A 26 7.04 -12.95 -17.27
N GLU A 27 6.65 -13.35 -18.48
CA GLU A 27 5.69 -12.56 -19.27
C GLU A 27 4.34 -12.48 -18.54
N ARG A 28 3.75 -11.27 -18.53
CA ARG A 28 2.49 -10.95 -17.85
C ARG A 28 2.51 -11.09 -16.31
N GLU A 29 3.65 -11.42 -15.74
CA GLU A 29 3.78 -11.53 -14.29
C GLU A 29 3.70 -10.15 -13.62
N LYS A 30 3.08 -10.10 -12.44
CA LYS A 30 2.98 -8.91 -11.61
C LYS A 30 3.82 -9.15 -10.35
N ALA A 31 5.00 -8.56 -10.31
CA ALA A 31 5.92 -8.74 -9.20
C ALA A 31 6.13 -7.42 -8.43
N ALA A 32 6.35 -7.51 -7.13
CA ALA A 32 6.71 -6.36 -6.30
C ALA A 32 8.13 -6.50 -5.76
N LEU A 33 8.81 -5.36 -5.63
CA LEU A 33 10.08 -5.22 -4.93
C LEU A 33 9.85 -4.49 -3.61
N ILE A 34 10.10 -5.17 -2.51
CA ILE A 34 9.94 -4.62 -1.17
C ILE A 34 11.26 -4.61 -0.39
N GLY A 35 11.33 -3.81 0.65
CA GLY A 35 12.50 -3.67 1.53
C GLY A 35 12.48 -2.32 2.24
N ASN A 36 13.26 -2.18 3.28
CA ASN A 36 13.35 -0.95 4.06
C ASN A 36 13.85 0.23 3.21
N ASN A 37 13.63 1.45 3.69
CA ASN A 37 14.19 2.63 3.05
C ASN A 37 15.73 2.55 3.05
N GLY A 38 16.34 2.86 1.89
CA GLY A 38 17.78 2.71 1.70
C GLY A 38 18.28 1.28 1.47
N ALA A 39 17.41 0.28 1.35
CA ALA A 39 17.78 -1.11 1.03
C ALA A 39 18.27 -1.31 -0.42
N GLY A 40 18.13 -0.32 -1.30
CA GLY A 40 18.63 -0.40 -2.67
C GLY A 40 17.54 -0.65 -3.73
N LYS A 41 16.25 -0.51 -3.40
CA LYS A 41 15.14 -0.70 -4.35
C LYS A 41 15.29 0.16 -5.61
N THR A 42 15.36 1.48 -5.46
CA THR A 42 15.55 2.42 -6.58
C THR A 42 16.89 2.21 -7.28
N THR A 43 17.95 1.84 -6.55
CA THR A 43 19.27 1.50 -7.15
C THR A 43 19.12 0.31 -8.10
N LEU A 44 18.41 -0.73 -7.70
CA LEU A 44 18.17 -1.90 -8.55
C LEU A 44 17.37 -1.53 -9.82
N LEU A 45 16.30 -0.72 -9.69
CA LEU A 45 15.55 -0.24 -10.85
C LEU A 45 16.43 0.55 -11.82
N ARG A 46 17.30 1.43 -11.31
CA ARG A 46 18.24 2.21 -12.13
C ARG A 46 19.33 1.34 -12.78
N ILE A 47 19.72 0.22 -12.15
CA ILE A 47 20.60 -0.76 -12.76
C ILE A 47 19.88 -1.48 -13.91
N ILE A 48 18.61 -1.86 -13.74
CA ILE A 48 17.79 -2.48 -14.79
C ILE A 48 17.63 -1.52 -15.99
N MET A 49 17.51 -0.22 -15.72
CA MET A 49 17.39 0.83 -16.75
C MET A 49 18.76 1.23 -17.35
N GLU A 50 19.84 0.59 -16.92
CA GLU A 50 21.22 0.91 -17.37
C GLU A 50 21.66 2.36 -17.02
N GLU A 51 20.94 3.06 -16.14
CA GLU A 51 21.34 4.40 -15.67
C GLU A 51 22.55 4.33 -14.73
N ILE A 52 22.72 3.23 -14.00
CA ILE A 52 23.82 2.96 -13.10
C ILE A 52 24.40 1.58 -13.43
N SER A 53 25.72 1.48 -13.56
CA SER A 53 26.38 0.19 -13.76
C SER A 53 26.40 -0.63 -12.47
N ALA A 54 26.13 -1.94 -12.57
CA ALA A 54 26.43 -2.89 -11.50
C ALA A 54 27.95 -3.05 -11.34
N ASP A 55 28.41 -3.38 -10.14
CA ASP A 55 29.83 -3.68 -9.88
C ASP A 55 30.17 -5.10 -10.38
N SER A 56 29.21 -6.02 -10.32
CA SER A 56 29.25 -7.35 -10.92
C SER A 56 27.84 -7.87 -11.21
N GLY A 57 27.76 -8.97 -11.98
CA GLY A 57 26.50 -9.55 -12.42
C GLY A 57 26.00 -8.96 -13.75
N GLN A 58 24.83 -9.40 -14.18
CA GLN A 58 24.23 -8.95 -15.44
C GLN A 58 22.73 -8.87 -15.38
N VAL A 59 22.16 -7.91 -16.12
CA VAL A 59 20.74 -7.80 -16.40
C VAL A 59 20.48 -8.35 -17.80
N VAL A 60 19.52 -9.24 -17.94
CA VAL A 60 19.12 -9.84 -19.21
C VAL A 60 17.66 -9.52 -19.48
N ILE A 61 17.39 -8.82 -20.56
CA ILE A 61 16.05 -8.48 -21.05
C ILE A 61 15.81 -9.26 -22.33
N ALA A 62 14.61 -9.79 -22.49
CA ALA A 62 14.23 -10.51 -23.70
C ALA A 62 14.35 -9.60 -24.94
N LYS A 63 14.81 -10.18 -26.04
CA LYS A 63 15.04 -9.43 -27.29
C LYS A 63 13.77 -8.73 -27.77
N ASP A 64 13.93 -7.53 -28.31
CA ASP A 64 12.88 -6.69 -28.91
C ASP A 64 11.76 -6.27 -27.93
N LYS A 65 11.99 -6.37 -26.59
CA LYS A 65 11.06 -5.94 -25.56
C LYS A 65 11.37 -4.53 -25.08
N LYS A 66 10.32 -3.73 -24.93
CA LYS A 66 10.39 -2.34 -24.47
C LYS A 66 10.14 -2.26 -22.98
N ILE A 67 11.00 -1.52 -22.27
CA ILE A 67 10.83 -1.20 -20.86
C ILE A 67 10.34 0.23 -20.73
N GLY A 68 9.35 0.44 -19.86
CA GLY A 68 8.94 1.74 -19.40
C GLY A 68 9.18 1.89 -17.91
N TYR A 69 9.70 3.02 -17.50
CA TYR A 69 10.05 3.29 -16.10
C TYR A 69 9.40 4.57 -15.59
N LEU A 70 8.73 4.47 -14.46
CA LEU A 70 8.27 5.61 -13.66
C LEU A 70 9.22 5.80 -12.49
N ALA A 71 10.04 6.84 -12.54
CA ALA A 71 10.89 7.24 -11.42
C ALA A 71 10.06 8.00 -10.35
N GLN A 72 10.49 7.92 -9.10
CA GLN A 72 9.85 8.59 -7.95
C GLN A 72 9.72 10.12 -8.16
N TYR A 73 10.69 10.74 -8.83
CA TYR A 73 10.69 12.15 -9.24
C TYR A 73 10.93 12.23 -10.74
N GLN A 74 9.98 12.74 -11.47
CA GLN A 74 10.14 13.04 -12.89
C GLN A 74 9.94 14.53 -13.13
N ASP A 75 10.99 15.19 -13.62
CA ASP A 75 10.90 16.55 -14.14
C ASP A 75 10.41 16.50 -15.59
N ILE A 76 9.10 16.66 -15.76
CA ILE A 76 8.54 16.91 -17.08
C ILE A 76 8.61 18.41 -17.31
N HIS A 77 9.41 18.82 -18.28
CA HIS A 77 9.49 20.19 -18.75
C HIS A 77 8.86 20.29 -20.14
N GLY A 78 7.98 21.24 -20.36
CA GLY A 78 7.38 21.49 -21.66
C GLY A 78 6.22 22.48 -21.58
N HIS A 79 6.00 23.20 -22.66
CA HIS A 79 4.90 24.16 -22.81
C HIS A 79 3.57 23.49 -23.20
N HIS A 80 3.53 22.14 -23.24
CA HIS A 80 2.33 21.41 -23.60
C HIS A 80 1.30 21.46 -22.47
N THR A 81 0.04 21.33 -22.85
CA THR A 81 -1.05 21.04 -21.92
C THR A 81 -0.98 19.57 -21.48
N ILE A 82 -1.68 19.22 -20.40
CA ILE A 82 -1.76 17.82 -19.92
C ILE A 82 -2.22 16.89 -21.05
N TYR A 83 -3.26 17.27 -21.78
CA TYR A 83 -3.80 16.47 -22.87
C TYR A 83 -2.82 16.31 -24.03
N GLU A 84 -2.18 17.40 -24.46
CA GLU A 84 -1.18 17.39 -25.54
C GLU A 84 0.02 16.51 -25.17
N GLU A 85 0.48 16.54 -23.94
CA GLU A 85 1.61 15.72 -23.49
C GLU A 85 1.30 14.22 -23.57
N LEU A 86 0.10 13.80 -23.21
CA LEU A 86 -0.30 12.41 -23.39
C LEU A 86 -0.48 12.06 -24.88
N MET A 87 -0.96 13.00 -25.69
CA MET A 87 -1.07 12.84 -27.15
C MET A 87 0.27 12.58 -27.82
N THR A 88 1.38 13.13 -27.30
CA THR A 88 2.73 12.87 -27.87
C THR A 88 3.07 11.40 -27.95
N THR A 89 2.55 10.57 -27.03
CA THR A 89 2.80 9.11 -27.04
C THR A 89 2.14 8.40 -28.23
N LYS A 90 1.12 9.00 -28.81
CA LYS A 90 0.35 8.49 -29.97
C LYS A 90 0.66 9.26 -31.26
N GLN A 91 1.77 10.02 -31.31
CA GLN A 91 2.13 10.80 -32.48
C GLN A 91 2.14 9.96 -33.76
N TYR A 92 2.59 8.72 -33.69
CA TYR A 92 2.61 7.80 -34.83
C TYR A 92 1.20 7.48 -35.38
N ILE A 93 0.17 7.47 -34.51
CA ILE A 93 -1.24 7.29 -34.90
C ILE A 93 -1.74 8.55 -35.61
N LEU A 94 -1.40 9.75 -35.07
CA LEU A 94 -1.73 11.02 -35.69
C LEU A 94 -1.09 11.13 -37.07
N ASP A 95 0.18 10.77 -37.20
CA ASP A 95 0.89 10.78 -38.49
C ASP A 95 0.26 9.80 -39.47
N MET A 96 -0.26 8.66 -39.03
CA MET A 96 -1.02 7.72 -39.87
C MET A 96 -2.38 8.30 -40.28
N GLU A 97 -3.12 8.92 -39.34
CA GLU A 97 -4.40 9.58 -39.64
C GLU A 97 -4.22 10.67 -40.70
N ASP A 98 -3.20 11.52 -40.57
CA ASP A 98 -2.90 12.57 -41.53
C ASP A 98 -2.50 12.03 -42.91
N LYS A 99 -1.72 10.92 -42.92
CA LYS A 99 -1.39 10.25 -44.20
C LYS A 99 -2.62 9.63 -44.86
N ILE A 100 -3.51 9.01 -44.09
CA ILE A 100 -4.76 8.44 -44.59
C ILE A 100 -5.60 9.56 -45.23
N ARG A 101 -5.77 10.69 -44.53
CA ARG A 101 -6.51 11.86 -45.07
C ARG A 101 -5.86 12.47 -46.30
N SER A 102 -4.52 12.53 -46.35
CA SER A 102 -3.84 13.04 -47.53
C SER A 102 -4.04 12.13 -48.75
N LEU A 103 -3.96 10.81 -48.56
CA LEU A 103 -4.26 9.81 -49.59
C LEU A 103 -5.71 9.90 -50.07
N GLU A 104 -6.68 10.11 -49.20
CA GLU A 104 -8.09 10.32 -49.56
C GLU A 104 -8.27 11.55 -50.45
N GLN A 105 -7.53 12.63 -50.19
CA GLN A 105 -7.58 13.84 -51.02
C GLN A 105 -6.90 13.61 -52.37
N GLU A 106 -5.72 12.97 -52.38
CA GLU A 106 -4.99 12.69 -53.63
C GLU A 106 -5.79 11.77 -54.58
N MET A 107 -6.46 10.75 -54.05
CA MET A 107 -7.30 9.83 -54.83
C MET A 107 -8.44 10.53 -55.57
N LYS A 108 -8.89 11.71 -55.12
CA LYS A 108 -9.94 12.50 -55.79
C LYS A 108 -9.49 13.09 -57.13
N TYR A 109 -8.19 13.25 -57.33
CA TYR A 109 -7.63 13.96 -58.51
C TYR A 109 -6.78 13.09 -59.44
N VAL A 110 -6.65 11.79 -59.15
CA VAL A 110 -5.79 10.86 -59.87
C VAL A 110 -6.62 9.72 -60.47
N ALA A 111 -6.27 9.22 -61.66
CA ALA A 111 -6.93 8.12 -62.37
C ALA A 111 -5.90 7.13 -62.93
N GLY A 112 -6.35 5.89 -63.26
CA GLY A 112 -5.52 4.82 -63.83
C GLY A 112 -4.59 4.15 -62.79
N ASP A 113 -3.46 3.62 -63.24
CA ASP A 113 -2.51 2.84 -62.45
C ASP A 113 -2.03 3.53 -61.15
N LYS A 114 -1.96 4.87 -61.20
CA LYS A 114 -1.62 5.67 -60.01
C LYS A 114 -2.73 5.62 -58.94
N LEU A 115 -4.00 5.59 -59.36
CA LEU A 115 -5.12 5.46 -58.44
C LEU A 115 -5.09 4.11 -57.75
N GLU A 116 -4.80 3.02 -58.45
CA GLU A 116 -4.70 1.66 -57.90
C GLU A 116 -3.56 1.56 -56.86
N SER A 117 -2.40 2.17 -57.13
CA SER A 117 -1.29 2.24 -56.17
C SER A 117 -1.65 3.02 -54.89
N LEU A 118 -2.38 4.13 -55.01
CA LEU A 118 -2.86 4.92 -53.86
C LEU A 118 -3.91 4.16 -53.07
N MET A 119 -4.84 3.44 -53.71
CA MET A 119 -5.84 2.60 -53.05
C MET A 119 -5.19 1.46 -52.23
N ASN A 120 -4.16 0.81 -52.81
CA ASN A 120 -3.41 -0.22 -52.08
C ASN A 120 -2.69 0.34 -50.84
N SER A 121 -2.11 1.55 -50.96
CA SER A 121 -1.45 2.24 -49.84
C SER A 121 -2.46 2.67 -48.78
N TYR A 122 -3.61 3.19 -49.19
CA TYR A 122 -4.72 3.55 -48.30
C TYR A 122 -5.25 2.34 -47.53
N THR A 123 -5.55 1.24 -48.20
CA THR A 123 -6.04 0.01 -47.58
C THR A 123 -5.05 -0.53 -46.55
N ARG A 124 -3.76 -0.54 -46.87
CA ARG A 124 -2.72 -0.99 -45.96
C ARG A 124 -2.61 -0.11 -44.72
N LEU A 125 -2.61 1.21 -44.88
CA LEU A 125 -2.51 2.18 -43.77
C LEU A 125 -3.77 2.16 -42.90
N THR A 126 -4.96 2.08 -43.52
CA THR A 126 -6.22 1.99 -42.77
C THR A 126 -6.27 0.70 -41.96
N HIS A 127 -5.88 -0.42 -42.54
CA HIS A 127 -5.79 -1.69 -41.77
C HIS A 127 -4.77 -1.61 -40.64
N GLN A 128 -3.61 -0.98 -40.83
CA GLN A 128 -2.64 -0.77 -39.79
C GLN A 128 -3.17 0.16 -38.66
N PHE A 129 -3.88 1.24 -39.07
CA PHE A 129 -4.53 2.15 -38.14
C PHE A 129 -5.61 1.47 -37.27
N GLU A 130 -6.38 0.54 -37.88
CA GLU A 130 -7.36 -0.30 -37.14
C GLU A 130 -6.68 -1.27 -36.17
N LEU A 131 -5.61 -1.95 -36.59
CA LEU A 131 -4.84 -2.84 -35.73
C LEU A 131 -4.25 -2.13 -34.50
N GLU A 132 -3.86 -0.86 -34.67
CA GLU A 132 -3.32 -0.01 -33.59
C GLU A 132 -4.43 0.69 -32.77
N ASN A 133 -5.70 0.29 -32.95
CA ASN A 133 -6.86 0.94 -32.31
C ASN A 133 -6.91 2.46 -32.55
N GLY A 134 -6.58 2.88 -33.76
CA GLY A 134 -6.50 4.29 -34.13
C GLY A 134 -7.78 5.10 -33.93
N TYR A 135 -8.97 4.49 -33.87
CA TYR A 135 -10.22 5.20 -33.56
C TYR A 135 -10.44 5.44 -32.06
N ALA A 136 -9.78 4.68 -31.19
CA ALA A 136 -10.04 4.69 -29.75
C ALA A 136 -9.02 5.50 -28.93
N TYR A 137 -7.91 5.96 -29.51
CA TYR A 137 -6.81 6.60 -28.76
C TYR A 137 -7.25 7.83 -27.94
N LYS A 138 -8.18 8.65 -28.46
CA LYS A 138 -8.70 9.82 -27.73
C LYS A 138 -9.46 9.41 -26.48
N SER A 139 -10.30 8.40 -26.60
CA SER A 139 -11.07 7.85 -25.46
C SER A 139 -10.16 7.15 -24.45
N GLU A 140 -9.09 6.49 -24.92
CA GLU A 140 -8.07 5.89 -24.06
C GLU A 140 -7.35 6.95 -23.23
N ILE A 141 -6.92 8.07 -23.84
CA ILE A 141 -6.27 9.19 -23.15
C ILE A 141 -7.20 9.79 -22.09
N VAL A 142 -8.47 10.09 -22.46
CA VAL A 142 -9.46 10.62 -21.54
C VAL A 142 -9.73 9.63 -20.39
N GLY A 143 -9.83 8.34 -20.69
CA GLY A 143 -10.03 7.28 -19.68
C GLY A 143 -8.88 7.22 -18.68
N VAL A 144 -7.63 7.32 -19.14
CA VAL A 144 -6.45 7.33 -18.27
C VAL A 144 -6.41 8.62 -17.43
N LEU A 145 -6.69 9.79 -18.02
CA LEU A 145 -6.72 11.06 -17.28
C LEU A 145 -7.78 11.05 -16.17
N LYS A 146 -9.01 10.62 -16.47
CA LYS A 146 -10.07 10.47 -15.48
C LYS A 146 -9.70 9.46 -14.38
N GLY A 147 -9.12 8.34 -14.78
CA GLY A 147 -8.66 7.32 -13.84
C GLY A 147 -7.55 7.80 -12.90
N LEU A 148 -6.73 8.74 -13.34
CA LEU A 148 -5.69 9.37 -12.52
C LEU A 148 -6.18 10.61 -11.74
N GLY A 149 -7.50 10.88 -11.72
CA GLY A 149 -8.11 11.95 -10.95
C GLY A 149 -7.90 13.35 -11.55
N PHE A 150 -7.83 13.46 -12.89
CA PHE A 150 -7.91 14.73 -13.60
C PHE A 150 -9.31 14.97 -14.12
N GLU A 151 -9.85 16.14 -13.87
CA GLU A 151 -11.13 16.60 -14.42
C GLU A 151 -10.96 17.20 -15.82
N GLU A 152 -12.04 17.32 -16.57
CA GLU A 152 -11.98 17.84 -17.95
C GLU A 152 -11.43 19.28 -18.01
N GLU A 153 -11.66 20.06 -16.96
CA GLU A 153 -11.13 21.42 -16.79
C GLU A 153 -9.61 21.46 -16.65
N ASP A 154 -9.01 20.37 -16.16
CA ASP A 154 -7.57 20.27 -15.98
C ASP A 154 -6.81 20.00 -17.27
N TYR A 155 -7.46 19.43 -18.30
CA TYR A 155 -6.79 18.97 -19.51
C TYR A 155 -6.05 20.08 -20.27
N GLY A 156 -6.56 21.33 -20.18
CA GLY A 156 -5.96 22.51 -20.78
C GLY A 156 -4.86 23.19 -19.93
N LYS A 157 -4.58 22.68 -18.72
CA LYS A 157 -3.53 23.25 -17.85
C LYS A 157 -2.15 22.93 -18.42
N GLN A 158 -1.26 23.94 -18.42
CA GLN A 158 0.14 23.75 -18.84
C GLN A 158 0.90 22.98 -17.78
N ILE A 159 1.79 22.08 -18.20
CA ILE A 159 2.59 21.22 -17.32
C ILE A 159 3.45 22.02 -16.35
N GLU A 160 3.96 23.19 -16.77
CA GLU A 160 4.77 24.07 -15.93
C GLU A 160 4.04 24.52 -14.65
N ASN A 161 2.72 24.71 -14.74
CA ASN A 161 1.89 25.20 -13.66
C ASN A 161 1.38 24.08 -12.72
N LEU A 162 1.77 22.83 -12.97
CA LEU A 162 1.36 21.68 -12.17
C LEU A 162 2.21 21.52 -10.93
N SER A 163 1.59 21.04 -9.84
CA SER A 163 2.31 20.57 -8.66
C SER A 163 3.17 19.35 -8.98
N GLY A 164 4.19 19.06 -8.16
CA GLY A 164 5.04 17.87 -8.32
C GLY A 164 4.22 16.57 -8.41
N GLY A 165 3.23 16.40 -7.55
CA GLY A 165 2.35 15.23 -7.58
C GLY A 165 1.49 15.14 -8.84
N GLN A 166 1.02 16.26 -9.38
CA GLN A 166 0.30 16.29 -10.66
C GLN A 166 1.23 15.93 -11.83
N LYS A 167 2.48 16.43 -11.85
CA LYS A 167 3.48 16.04 -12.85
C LYS A 167 3.76 14.54 -12.82
N THR A 168 3.89 13.94 -11.63
CA THR A 168 4.08 12.49 -11.50
C THR A 168 2.87 11.71 -12.03
N ARG A 169 1.64 12.19 -11.79
CA ARG A 169 0.42 11.58 -12.36
C ARG A 169 0.37 11.65 -13.88
N VAL A 170 0.77 12.78 -14.48
CA VAL A 170 0.89 12.93 -15.95
C VAL A 170 1.94 11.96 -16.50
N ALA A 171 3.10 11.85 -15.85
CA ALA A 171 4.15 10.90 -16.23
C ALA A 171 3.66 9.45 -16.20
N LEU A 172 2.95 9.08 -15.13
CA LEU A 172 2.32 7.76 -15.02
C LEU A 172 1.32 7.54 -16.17
N GLY A 173 0.44 8.50 -16.44
CA GLY A 173 -0.51 8.41 -17.55
C GLY A 173 0.16 8.22 -18.90
N LYS A 174 1.22 8.99 -19.19
CA LYS A 174 2.04 8.87 -20.38
C LYS A 174 2.64 7.46 -20.52
N LEU A 175 3.17 6.92 -19.42
CA LEU A 175 3.75 5.59 -19.38
C LEU A 175 2.69 4.50 -19.62
N LEU A 176 1.53 4.59 -18.99
CA LEU A 176 0.43 3.62 -19.15
C LEU A 176 -0.10 3.58 -20.59
N ILE A 177 -0.24 4.75 -21.23
CA ILE A 177 -0.69 4.88 -22.64
C ILE A 177 0.34 4.29 -23.61
N SER A 178 1.63 4.39 -23.32
CA SER A 178 2.70 3.86 -24.18
C SER A 178 2.74 2.33 -24.23
N LYS A 179 2.14 1.64 -23.24
CA LYS A 179 2.02 0.17 -23.13
C LYS A 179 3.32 -0.58 -23.40
N PRO A 180 4.41 -0.34 -22.66
CA PRO A 180 5.64 -1.11 -22.82
C PRO A 180 5.45 -2.58 -22.42
N ASP A 181 6.31 -3.50 -22.91
CA ASP A 181 6.24 -4.92 -22.54
C ASP A 181 6.56 -5.18 -21.07
N ILE A 182 7.42 -4.35 -20.48
CA ILE A 182 7.79 -4.38 -19.07
C ILE A 182 7.55 -2.99 -18.47
N LEU A 183 6.77 -2.93 -17.41
CA LEU A 183 6.44 -1.71 -16.68
C LEU A 183 7.16 -1.71 -15.33
N LEU A 184 8.09 -0.78 -15.14
CA LEU A 184 8.78 -0.57 -13.85
C LEU A 184 8.16 0.65 -13.17
N LEU A 185 7.61 0.47 -11.97
CA LEU A 185 6.93 1.53 -11.22
C LEU A 185 7.59 1.73 -9.86
N ASP A 186 8.12 2.91 -9.60
CA ASP A 186 8.70 3.28 -8.30
C ASP A 186 7.70 4.17 -7.54
N GLU A 187 7.04 3.60 -6.51
CA GLU A 187 6.03 4.22 -5.67
C GLU A 187 4.87 4.88 -6.45
N PRO A 188 4.16 4.12 -7.32
CA PRO A 188 3.14 4.70 -8.20
C PRO A 188 1.89 5.18 -7.47
N THR A 189 1.66 4.74 -6.24
CA THR A 189 0.51 5.12 -5.40
C THR A 189 0.69 6.46 -4.69
N ASN A 190 1.94 6.97 -4.63
CA ASN A 190 2.20 8.28 -4.04
C ASN A 190 1.47 9.37 -4.82
N HIS A 191 0.85 10.30 -4.11
CA HIS A 191 0.07 11.42 -4.66
C HIS A 191 -1.24 11.04 -5.38
N LEU A 192 -1.64 9.77 -5.35
CA LEU A 192 -2.95 9.32 -5.82
C LEU A 192 -3.94 9.31 -4.65
N ASP A 193 -5.19 9.67 -4.92
CA ASP A 193 -6.29 9.43 -3.99
C ASP A 193 -6.80 7.98 -4.09
N MET A 194 -7.68 7.60 -3.17
CA MET A 194 -8.16 6.23 -3.07
C MET A 194 -8.89 5.74 -4.35
N GLU A 195 -9.59 6.64 -5.04
CA GLU A 195 -10.31 6.29 -6.29
C GLU A 195 -9.33 6.07 -7.43
N SER A 196 -8.31 6.92 -7.57
CA SER A 196 -7.24 6.75 -8.56
C SER A 196 -6.40 5.50 -8.29
N ILE A 197 -6.13 5.16 -7.02
CA ILE A 197 -5.45 3.92 -6.66
C ILE A 197 -6.30 2.70 -7.08
N ALA A 198 -7.59 2.70 -6.78
CA ALA A 198 -8.50 1.60 -7.15
C ALA A 198 -8.61 1.42 -8.68
N TRP A 199 -8.61 2.54 -9.42
CA TRP A 199 -8.54 2.50 -10.88
C TRP A 199 -7.21 1.92 -11.37
N LEU A 200 -6.08 2.36 -10.80
CA LEU A 200 -4.74 1.86 -11.17
C LEU A 200 -4.62 0.35 -10.89
N GLU A 201 -5.13 -0.14 -9.76
CA GLU A 201 -5.21 -1.58 -9.46
C GLU A 201 -5.89 -2.34 -10.58
N THR A 202 -7.10 -1.88 -10.98
CA THR A 202 -7.86 -2.52 -12.05
C THR A 202 -7.13 -2.46 -13.39
N TYR A 203 -6.47 -1.35 -13.69
CA TYR A 203 -5.69 -1.19 -14.90
C TYR A 203 -4.50 -2.16 -14.96
N LEU A 204 -3.72 -2.25 -13.85
CA LEU A 204 -2.54 -3.12 -13.78
C LEU A 204 -2.89 -4.61 -13.76
N LEU A 205 -3.99 -5.00 -13.14
CA LEU A 205 -4.49 -6.38 -13.20
C LEU A 205 -4.76 -6.82 -14.64
N ASN A 206 -5.33 -5.93 -15.46
CA ASN A 206 -5.64 -6.20 -16.86
C ASN A 206 -4.48 -5.87 -17.82
N TYR A 207 -3.35 -5.40 -17.31
CA TYR A 207 -2.21 -5.01 -18.14
C TYR A 207 -1.58 -6.22 -18.83
N PRO A 208 -1.41 -6.22 -20.17
CA PRO A 208 -0.96 -7.39 -20.92
C PRO A 208 0.54 -7.69 -20.76
N GLY A 209 1.35 -6.72 -20.34
CA GLY A 209 2.80 -6.87 -20.11
C GLY A 209 3.14 -7.31 -18.70
N ALA A 210 4.44 -7.51 -18.45
CA ALA A 210 4.97 -7.71 -17.12
C ALA A 210 4.99 -6.40 -16.33
N VAL A 211 4.77 -6.46 -15.02
CA VAL A 211 4.80 -5.29 -14.14
C VAL A 211 5.71 -5.58 -12.95
N PHE A 212 6.64 -4.66 -12.68
CA PHE A 212 7.52 -4.73 -11.51
C PHE A 212 7.39 -3.44 -10.71
N ILE A 213 6.87 -3.56 -9.49
CA ILE A 213 6.42 -2.44 -8.68
C ILE A 213 7.24 -2.33 -7.42
N VAL A 214 7.75 -1.15 -7.11
CA VAL A 214 8.19 -0.79 -5.77
C VAL A 214 7.03 -0.05 -5.12
N SER A 215 6.52 -0.54 -4.00
CA SER A 215 5.48 0.16 -3.24
C SER A 215 5.53 -0.22 -1.75
N HIS A 216 5.11 0.73 -0.93
CA HIS A 216 4.87 0.56 0.51
C HIS A 216 3.36 0.48 0.85
N ASP A 217 2.49 0.45 -0.16
CA ASP A 217 1.05 0.21 0.01
C ASP A 217 0.75 -1.29 0.02
N ARG A 218 0.58 -1.85 1.22
CA ARG A 218 0.34 -3.29 1.43
C ARG A 218 -0.97 -3.76 0.79
N TYR A 219 -2.02 -2.93 0.81
CA TYR A 219 -3.31 -3.25 0.24
C TYR A 219 -3.26 -3.31 -1.29
N PHE A 220 -2.55 -2.35 -1.90
CA PHE A 220 -2.28 -2.33 -3.33
C PHE A 220 -1.48 -3.56 -3.78
N LEU A 221 -0.41 -3.90 -3.05
CA LEU A 221 0.41 -5.07 -3.33
C LEU A 221 -0.40 -6.36 -3.20
N ASP A 222 -1.26 -6.47 -2.19
CA ASP A 222 -2.05 -7.68 -1.96
C ASP A 222 -3.02 -7.96 -3.11
N LYS A 223 -3.56 -6.91 -3.75
CA LYS A 223 -4.46 -7.03 -4.89
C LYS A 223 -3.77 -7.29 -6.22
N VAL A 224 -2.65 -6.63 -6.47
CA VAL A 224 -2.06 -6.56 -7.83
C VAL A 224 -1.01 -7.63 -8.05
N VAL A 225 -0.20 -7.98 -7.04
CA VAL A 225 0.99 -8.80 -7.27
C VAL A 225 0.77 -10.29 -7.00
N THR A 226 1.52 -11.10 -7.75
CA THR A 226 1.55 -12.57 -7.63
C THR A 226 2.91 -13.09 -7.17
N LYS A 227 3.92 -12.22 -7.14
CA LYS A 227 5.28 -12.53 -6.69
C LYS A 227 5.87 -11.35 -5.92
N ILE A 228 6.59 -11.63 -4.85
CA ILE A 228 7.31 -10.63 -4.06
C ILE A 228 8.81 -10.94 -4.07
N VAL A 229 9.59 -9.91 -4.38
CA VAL A 229 11.05 -9.89 -4.30
C VAL A 229 11.41 -8.98 -3.13
N GLU A 230 12.05 -9.53 -2.11
CA GLU A 230 12.45 -8.80 -0.91
C GLU A 230 13.95 -8.53 -0.92
N ILE A 231 14.34 -7.29 -0.59
CA ILE A 231 15.72 -6.93 -0.28
C ILE A 231 15.84 -6.70 1.22
N GLU A 232 16.59 -7.57 1.91
CA GLU A 232 16.87 -7.48 3.34
C GLU A 232 18.38 -7.74 3.58
N ALA A 233 19.05 -6.84 4.31
CA ALA A 233 20.49 -6.92 4.59
C ALA A 233 21.36 -7.15 3.33
N ALA A 234 21.10 -6.40 2.26
CA ALA A 234 21.74 -6.50 0.94
C ALA A 234 21.51 -7.83 0.20
N GLN A 235 20.77 -8.77 0.77
CA GLN A 235 20.40 -10.05 0.16
C GLN A 235 19.00 -10.00 -0.44
N MET A 236 18.77 -10.83 -1.46
CA MET A 236 17.48 -10.90 -2.14
C MET A 236 16.82 -12.25 -1.93
N ARG A 237 15.51 -12.23 -1.67
CA ARG A 237 14.69 -13.44 -1.55
C ARG A 237 13.41 -13.28 -2.35
N MET A 238 12.95 -14.35 -2.97
CA MET A 238 11.71 -14.38 -3.75
C MET A 238 10.65 -15.20 -3.01
N TYR A 239 9.43 -14.72 -3.07
CA TYR A 239 8.25 -15.37 -2.48
C TYR A 239 7.13 -15.38 -3.53
N GLU A 240 6.58 -16.56 -3.78
CA GLU A 240 5.38 -16.70 -4.60
C GLU A 240 4.14 -16.38 -3.78
N GLY A 241 3.24 -15.60 -4.36
CA GLY A 241 1.99 -15.16 -3.78
C GLY A 241 1.89 -13.64 -3.64
N ASN A 242 0.77 -13.17 -3.07
CA ASN A 242 0.49 -11.78 -2.76
C ASN A 242 1.17 -11.34 -1.45
N TYR A 243 0.93 -10.09 -1.03
CA TYR A 243 1.55 -9.55 0.18
C TYR A 243 1.17 -10.33 1.44
N SER A 244 -0.10 -10.72 1.61
CA SER A 244 -0.58 -11.49 2.77
C SER A 244 0.11 -12.86 2.87
N ALA A 245 0.24 -13.56 1.74
CA ALA A 245 0.96 -14.85 1.69
C ALA A 245 2.45 -14.69 2.02
N TYR A 246 3.09 -13.63 1.53
CA TYR A 246 4.47 -13.26 1.87
C TYR A 246 4.61 -13.00 3.37
N ALA A 247 3.77 -12.15 3.96
CA ALA A 247 3.83 -11.79 5.38
C ALA A 247 3.72 -13.03 6.28
N LEU A 248 2.80 -13.95 5.96
CA LEU A 248 2.65 -15.21 6.66
C LEU A 248 3.90 -16.10 6.56
N LYS A 249 4.44 -16.28 5.35
CA LYS A 249 5.67 -17.07 5.13
C LYS A 249 6.88 -16.45 5.85
N LYS A 250 7.02 -15.12 5.81
CA LYS A 250 8.10 -14.41 6.51
C LYS A 250 8.00 -14.59 8.02
N ALA A 251 6.80 -14.47 8.60
CA ALA A 251 6.58 -14.72 10.03
C ALA A 251 6.98 -16.15 10.42
N GLN A 252 6.55 -17.15 9.66
CA GLN A 252 6.90 -18.56 9.90
C GLN A 252 8.42 -18.81 9.82
N LEU A 253 9.10 -18.24 8.82
CA LEU A 253 10.55 -18.36 8.67
C LEU A 253 11.30 -17.70 9.83
N ARG A 254 10.85 -16.53 10.27
CA ARG A 254 11.41 -15.80 11.40
C ARG A 254 11.25 -16.59 12.70
N ASP A 255 10.07 -17.15 12.96
CA ASP A 255 9.81 -18.01 14.12
C ASP A 255 10.70 -19.27 14.10
N ALA A 256 10.86 -19.89 12.93
CA ALA A 256 11.75 -21.04 12.78
C ALA A 256 13.22 -20.68 13.03
N GLN A 257 13.70 -19.56 12.50
CA GLN A 257 15.05 -19.06 12.74
C GLN A 257 15.27 -18.73 14.23
N TYR A 258 14.31 -18.10 14.86
CA TYR A 258 14.38 -17.78 16.30
C TYR A 258 14.42 -19.03 17.18
N LYS A 259 13.61 -20.03 16.87
CA LYS A 259 13.65 -21.34 17.55
C LYS A 259 14.99 -22.04 17.34
N ALA A 260 15.53 -22.01 16.11
CA ALA A 260 16.84 -22.58 15.82
C ALA A 260 17.95 -21.87 16.61
N TYR A 261 17.93 -20.54 16.68
CA TYR A 261 18.86 -19.74 17.48
C TYR A 261 18.77 -20.13 18.97
N LEU A 262 17.57 -20.17 19.56
CA LEU A 262 17.40 -20.54 20.97
C LEU A 262 17.89 -21.96 21.27
N ASN A 263 17.62 -22.91 20.38
CA ASN A 263 18.10 -24.28 20.53
C ASN A 263 19.62 -24.35 20.48
N GLN A 264 20.24 -23.62 19.53
CA GLN A 264 21.70 -23.54 19.44
C GLN A 264 22.31 -22.89 20.70
N GLN A 265 21.73 -21.81 21.22
CA GLN A 265 22.18 -21.15 22.44
C GLN A 265 22.06 -22.08 23.67
N ARG A 266 21.00 -22.88 23.77
CA ARG A 266 20.84 -23.88 24.84
C ARG A 266 21.92 -24.96 24.73
N GLU A 267 22.20 -25.44 23.53
CA GLU A 267 23.25 -26.46 23.30
C GLU A 267 24.64 -25.89 23.61
N ILE A 268 24.96 -24.65 23.18
CA ILE A 268 26.23 -24.00 23.50
C ILE A 268 26.39 -23.88 25.02
N LYS A 269 25.39 -23.36 25.74
CA LYS A 269 25.40 -23.27 27.20
C LYS A 269 25.59 -24.63 27.87
N HIS A 270 24.91 -25.66 27.36
CA HIS A 270 25.07 -27.02 27.89
C HIS A 270 26.49 -27.53 27.72
N GLN A 271 27.07 -27.36 26.52
CA GLN A 271 28.45 -27.78 26.25
C GLN A 271 29.47 -27.01 27.09
N GLU A 272 29.31 -25.71 27.28
CA GLU A 272 30.14 -24.88 28.16
C GLU A 272 30.09 -25.35 29.63
N ALA A 273 28.89 -25.67 30.12
CA ALA A 273 28.72 -26.23 31.47
C ALA A 273 29.44 -27.60 31.61
N VAL A 274 29.35 -28.48 30.61
CA VAL A 274 30.04 -29.76 30.59
C VAL A 274 31.57 -29.57 30.52
N ILE A 275 32.07 -28.61 29.71
CA ILE A 275 33.49 -28.29 29.66
C ILE A 275 33.99 -27.79 31.01
N THR A 276 33.26 -26.89 31.66
CA THR A 276 33.60 -26.36 32.97
C THR A 276 33.65 -27.47 34.00
N LYS A 277 32.67 -28.39 33.99
CA LYS A 277 32.63 -29.56 34.89
C LYS A 277 33.79 -30.54 34.63
N LEU A 278 34.15 -30.79 33.37
CA LEU A 278 35.30 -31.64 32.99
C LEU A 278 36.63 -31.04 33.45
N ARG A 279 36.80 -29.73 33.34
CA ARG A 279 37.99 -28.99 33.80
C ARG A 279 38.13 -29.03 35.34
N SER A 280 37.01 -28.98 36.10
CA SER A 280 37.03 -29.01 37.55
C SER A 280 37.53 -30.33 38.13
N PHE A 281 37.49 -31.45 37.38
CA PHE A 281 37.99 -32.73 37.82
C PHE A 281 39.52 -32.83 37.82
N ASN A 282 40.25 -31.88 37.21
CA ASN A 282 41.71 -31.74 37.15
C ASN A 282 42.48 -33.04 36.85
N ARG A 283 41.91 -33.96 36.03
CA ARG A 283 42.52 -35.20 35.57
C ARG A 283 42.84 -35.05 34.10
N GLU A 284 44.05 -35.53 33.68
CA GLU A 284 44.53 -35.40 32.28
C GLU A 284 43.51 -35.89 31.25
N LYS A 285 42.89 -37.05 31.44
CA LYS A 285 41.82 -37.56 30.57
C LYS A 285 40.59 -36.65 30.49
N SER A 286 40.22 -35.94 31.57
CA SER A 286 39.10 -35.04 31.63
C SER A 286 39.43 -33.71 30.90
N ILE A 287 40.67 -33.26 31.05
CA ILE A 287 41.17 -32.06 30.34
C ILE A 287 41.18 -32.30 28.82
N ASN A 288 41.71 -33.43 28.36
CA ASN A 288 41.72 -33.77 26.92
C ASN A 288 40.30 -33.90 26.34
N ARG A 289 39.32 -34.40 27.09
CA ARG A 289 37.90 -34.41 26.70
C ARG A 289 37.31 -33.00 26.65
N ALA A 290 37.67 -32.16 27.59
CA ALA A 290 37.23 -30.76 27.59
C ALA A 290 37.78 -30.02 26.37
N GLU A 291 39.06 -30.18 26.02
CA GLU A 291 39.67 -29.57 24.84
C GLU A 291 39.03 -30.04 23.52
N SER A 292 38.75 -31.35 23.43
CA SER A 292 38.03 -31.88 22.26
C SER A 292 36.65 -31.22 22.07
N ARG A 293 35.91 -30.97 23.18
CA ARG A 293 34.61 -30.29 23.12
C ARG A 293 34.75 -28.81 22.79
N VAL A 294 35.79 -28.12 23.30
CA VAL A 294 36.08 -26.74 22.89
C VAL A 294 36.31 -26.67 21.40
N LYS A 295 37.13 -27.56 20.83
CA LYS A 295 37.35 -27.63 19.37
C LYS A 295 36.07 -27.91 18.57
N MET A 296 35.11 -28.65 19.16
CA MET A 296 33.79 -28.84 18.55
C MET A 296 32.96 -27.55 18.58
N LEU A 297 32.95 -26.84 19.71
CA LEU A 297 32.24 -25.55 19.85
C LEU A 297 32.79 -24.48 18.90
N ASP A 298 34.13 -24.43 18.73
CA ASP A 298 34.79 -23.49 17.83
C ASP A 298 34.44 -23.72 16.34
N LYS A 299 34.04 -24.95 15.99
CA LYS A 299 33.60 -25.30 14.62
C LYS A 299 32.13 -25.03 14.36
N ILE A 300 31.33 -24.75 15.39
CA ILE A 300 29.90 -24.45 15.22
C ILE A 300 29.78 -23.05 14.60
N GLN A 301 29.18 -22.98 13.41
CA GLN A 301 28.73 -21.69 12.85
C GLN A 301 27.63 -21.14 13.76
N ARG A 302 27.92 -20.04 14.44
CA ARG A 302 26.97 -19.41 15.33
C ARG A 302 25.89 -18.75 14.49
N ILE A 303 24.64 -19.12 14.75
CA ILE A 303 23.49 -18.44 14.18
C ILE A 303 23.42 -17.07 14.84
N GLU A 304 23.47 -16.02 14.04
CA GLU A 304 23.25 -14.66 14.53
C GLU A 304 21.84 -14.55 15.08
N LYS A 305 21.70 -13.81 16.19
CA LYS A 305 20.36 -13.53 16.72
C LYS A 305 19.55 -12.85 15.62
N PRO A 306 18.42 -13.42 15.17
CA PRO A 306 17.54 -12.72 14.26
C PRO A 306 17.26 -11.33 14.82
N ILE A 307 17.28 -10.31 13.98
CA ILE A 307 16.98 -8.95 14.39
C ILE A 307 15.54 -8.99 14.94
N GLU A 308 15.45 -9.07 16.28
CA GLU A 308 14.19 -8.76 16.92
C GLU A 308 13.96 -7.27 16.66
N ILE A 309 12.92 -6.94 15.93
CA ILE A 309 12.20 -5.71 16.25
C ILE A 309 11.69 -6.01 17.66
N ASP A 310 12.37 -5.43 18.64
CA ASP A 310 12.14 -5.77 20.06
C ASP A 310 10.69 -5.34 20.38
N ASN A 311 9.75 -6.29 20.24
CA ASN A 311 8.35 -6.08 20.61
C ASN A 311 8.20 -5.75 22.11
N GLN A 312 9.32 -5.73 22.86
CA GLN A 312 9.35 -5.29 24.26
C GLN A 312 9.57 -3.79 24.41
N MET A 313 10.04 -3.07 23.39
CA MET A 313 9.98 -1.61 23.37
C MET A 313 8.59 -1.17 22.90
N ARG A 314 7.57 -1.46 23.70
CA ARG A 314 6.25 -0.84 23.52
C ARG A 314 6.42 0.66 23.74
N ILE A 315 6.16 1.44 22.72
CA ILE A 315 5.99 2.88 22.85
C ILE A 315 4.73 3.06 23.68
N SER A 316 4.89 3.29 24.99
CA SER A 316 3.76 3.63 25.85
C SER A 316 3.43 5.09 25.63
N LEU A 317 2.40 5.33 24.83
CA LEU A 317 1.82 6.65 24.63
C LEU A 317 0.77 6.90 25.70
N GLU A 318 1.13 7.58 26.77
CA GLU A 318 0.18 7.98 27.79
C GLU A 318 0.04 9.51 27.81
N PRO A 319 -1.19 10.03 27.58
CA PRO A 319 -1.41 11.47 27.68
C PRO A 319 -1.22 11.90 29.15
N ARG A 320 -0.56 13.02 29.37
CA ARG A 320 -0.31 13.55 30.73
C ARG A 320 -1.59 13.82 31.51
N PHE A 321 -2.64 14.25 30.80
CA PHE A 321 -3.94 14.55 31.38
C PHE A 321 -5.03 13.89 30.55
N ILE A 322 -6.01 13.34 31.24
CA ILE A 322 -7.22 12.82 30.61
C ILE A 322 -8.11 14.01 30.24
N SER A 323 -8.50 14.12 28.97
CA SER A 323 -9.45 15.12 28.46
C SER A 323 -10.87 14.88 28.97
N GLY A 324 -11.73 15.88 28.84
CA GLY A 324 -13.20 15.68 28.94
C GLY A 324 -13.70 14.65 27.94
N ASN A 325 -14.96 14.26 28.05
CA ASN A 325 -15.56 13.27 27.14
C ASN A 325 -15.74 13.82 25.71
N ASP A 326 -16.16 15.09 25.61
CA ASP A 326 -16.26 15.80 24.35
C ASP A 326 -14.90 16.47 24.08
N VAL A 327 -14.21 16.05 23.03
CA VAL A 327 -12.85 16.52 22.70
C VAL A 327 -12.90 17.64 21.68
N LEU A 328 -13.73 17.50 20.65
CA LEU A 328 -13.89 18.49 19.59
C LEU A 328 -15.37 18.53 19.15
N THR A 329 -15.91 19.74 19.03
CA THR A 329 -17.22 19.99 18.43
C THR A 329 -17.05 21.02 17.32
N VAL A 330 -17.56 20.72 16.14
CA VAL A 330 -17.54 21.59 14.95
C VAL A 330 -18.95 21.86 14.52
N GLU A 331 -19.30 23.14 14.35
CA GLU A 331 -20.65 23.60 14.01
C GLU A 331 -20.61 24.56 12.81
N GLY A 332 -21.26 24.17 11.72
CA GLY A 332 -21.48 25.01 10.55
C GLY A 332 -20.22 25.43 9.81
N LEU A 333 -19.12 24.66 9.92
CA LEU A 333 -17.82 25.05 9.38
C LEU A 333 -17.86 25.09 7.85
N SER A 334 -17.42 26.22 7.27
CA SER A 334 -17.37 26.42 5.82
C SER A 334 -16.06 27.08 5.41
N LYS A 335 -15.54 26.69 4.24
CA LYS A 335 -14.33 27.24 3.65
C LYS A 335 -14.38 27.22 2.13
N ALA A 336 -14.03 28.37 1.53
CA ALA A 336 -13.84 28.52 0.09
C ALA A 336 -12.52 29.25 -0.19
N PHE A 337 -11.94 28.98 -1.34
CA PHE A 337 -10.86 29.78 -1.92
C PHE A 337 -11.35 30.41 -3.22
N PRO A 338 -10.66 31.44 -3.76
CA PRO A 338 -11.08 32.06 -5.00
C PRO A 338 -11.25 31.04 -6.12
N GLY A 339 -12.52 30.85 -6.56
CA GLY A 339 -12.87 29.91 -7.63
C GLY A 339 -13.25 28.50 -7.18
N GLN A 340 -13.09 28.13 -5.90
CA GLN A 340 -13.40 26.76 -5.43
C GLN A 340 -13.98 26.77 -4.00
N THR A 341 -15.18 26.23 -3.83
CA THR A 341 -15.74 25.92 -2.50
C THR A 341 -15.29 24.53 -2.08
N LEU A 342 -14.60 24.42 -0.95
CA LEU A 342 -14.11 23.14 -0.44
C LEU A 342 -15.19 22.38 0.31
N PHE A 343 -15.84 23.05 1.27
CA PHE A 343 -16.93 22.47 2.06
C PHE A 343 -17.84 23.56 2.63
N THR A 344 -19.08 23.20 2.89
CA THR A 344 -20.10 24.12 3.37
C THR A 344 -20.91 23.47 4.49
N ASP A 345 -21.10 24.19 5.59
CA ASP A 345 -21.96 23.80 6.73
C ASP A 345 -21.63 22.40 7.29
N ILE A 346 -20.36 22.06 7.42
CA ILE A 346 -19.96 20.76 7.99
C ILE A 346 -20.11 20.77 9.52
N ASN A 347 -20.68 19.68 10.02
CA ASN A 347 -20.97 19.49 11.44
C ASN A 347 -20.49 18.11 11.89
N PHE A 348 -19.67 18.05 12.93
CA PHE A 348 -19.22 16.79 13.53
C PHE A 348 -18.70 16.98 14.95
N GLU A 349 -18.69 15.89 15.72
CA GLU A 349 -18.10 15.83 17.06
C GLU A 349 -17.12 14.67 17.15
N ILE A 350 -16.10 14.82 18.00
CA ILE A 350 -15.14 13.76 18.32
C ILE A 350 -15.11 13.59 19.83
N LYS A 351 -15.25 12.33 20.26
CA LYS A 351 -15.25 11.95 21.67
C LYS A 351 -13.92 11.36 22.10
N ARG A 352 -13.66 11.37 23.38
CA ARG A 352 -12.43 10.83 23.96
C ARG A 352 -12.26 9.35 23.60
N GLY A 353 -11.04 9.01 23.17
CA GLY A 353 -10.64 7.66 22.81
C GLY A 353 -11.05 7.24 21.39
N GLU A 354 -11.75 8.10 20.63
CA GLU A 354 -12.01 7.83 19.22
C GLU A 354 -10.73 7.99 18.39
N ARG A 355 -10.56 7.09 17.42
CA ARG A 355 -9.57 7.20 16.34
C ARG A 355 -10.32 7.41 15.05
N VAL A 356 -10.33 8.67 14.59
CA VAL A 356 -11.15 9.14 13.46
C VAL A 356 -10.26 9.33 12.24
N ALA A 357 -10.53 8.60 11.18
CA ALA A 357 -9.91 8.81 9.87
C ALA A 357 -10.76 9.78 9.03
N LEU A 358 -10.18 10.89 8.59
CA LEU A 358 -10.79 11.82 7.64
C LEU A 358 -10.31 11.48 6.24
N ILE A 359 -11.20 10.98 5.40
CA ILE A 359 -10.91 10.57 4.03
C ILE A 359 -11.67 11.43 3.01
N GLY A 360 -11.41 11.25 1.73
CA GLY A 360 -12.02 11.96 0.61
C GLY A 360 -11.02 12.16 -0.53
N ASN A 361 -11.50 12.62 -1.68
CA ASN A 361 -10.67 12.85 -2.86
C ASN A 361 -9.63 13.97 -2.64
N ASN A 362 -8.63 14.05 -3.52
CA ASN A 362 -7.65 15.13 -3.45
C ASN A 362 -8.31 16.48 -3.76
N GLY A 363 -7.93 17.51 -3.01
CA GLY A 363 -8.48 18.86 -3.20
C GLY A 363 -9.82 19.12 -2.50
N THR A 364 -10.44 18.15 -1.82
CA THR A 364 -11.71 18.36 -1.10
C THR A 364 -11.59 19.21 0.17
N GLY A 365 -10.37 19.45 0.67
CA GLY A 365 -10.14 20.32 1.82
C GLY A 365 -9.81 19.59 3.13
N LYS A 366 -9.46 18.31 3.12
CA LYS A 366 -9.07 17.52 4.31
C LYS A 366 -7.99 18.22 5.15
N THR A 367 -6.83 18.50 4.55
CA THR A 367 -5.73 19.25 5.18
C THR A 367 -6.16 20.64 5.64
N THR A 368 -7.07 21.30 4.90
CA THR A 368 -7.61 22.61 5.28
C THR A 368 -8.42 22.51 6.57
N ILE A 369 -9.22 21.47 6.76
CA ILE A 369 -9.93 21.23 8.03
C ILE A 369 -8.91 21.08 9.17
N LEU A 370 -7.86 20.26 9.00
CA LEU A 370 -6.83 20.10 10.03
C LEU A 370 -6.11 21.41 10.33
N LYS A 371 -5.78 22.22 9.33
CA LYS A 371 -5.16 23.55 9.49
C LYS A 371 -6.09 24.56 10.20
N ILE A 372 -7.41 24.50 9.96
CA ILE A 372 -8.39 25.33 10.68
C ILE A 372 -8.44 24.93 12.15
N LEU A 373 -8.51 23.63 12.47
CA LEU A 373 -8.54 23.13 13.85
C LEU A 373 -7.27 23.48 14.64
N ASN A 374 -6.14 23.64 13.96
CA ASN A 374 -4.87 24.09 14.55
C ASN A 374 -4.70 25.62 14.56
N GLY A 375 -5.70 26.39 14.08
CA GLY A 375 -5.64 27.85 14.05
C GLY A 375 -4.68 28.45 13.03
N ILE A 376 -4.18 27.64 12.07
CA ILE A 376 -3.25 28.09 11.00
C ILE A 376 -4.02 28.82 9.91
N VAL A 377 -5.24 28.34 9.58
CA VAL A 377 -6.13 28.94 8.57
C VAL A 377 -7.44 29.33 9.22
N ALA A 378 -7.95 30.54 8.92
CA ALA A 378 -9.26 30.96 9.41
C ALA A 378 -10.39 30.32 8.60
N ALA A 379 -11.48 29.91 9.28
CA ALA A 379 -12.71 29.53 8.63
C ALA A 379 -13.44 30.75 8.07
N ASP A 380 -14.26 30.56 7.01
CA ASP A 380 -15.07 31.64 6.45
C ASP A 380 -16.41 31.75 7.19
N ALA A 381 -16.95 30.63 7.67
CA ALA A 381 -18.14 30.59 8.52
C ALA A 381 -18.06 29.39 9.49
N GLY A 382 -18.91 29.41 10.51
CA GLY A 382 -18.96 28.39 11.53
C GLY A 382 -17.95 28.57 12.65
N ARG A 383 -17.90 27.60 13.56
CA ARG A 383 -16.98 27.61 14.70
C ARG A 383 -16.61 26.19 15.11
N PHE A 384 -15.51 26.07 15.82
CA PHE A 384 -15.18 24.84 16.54
C PHE A 384 -14.86 25.15 18.00
N ALA A 385 -15.08 24.19 18.87
CA ALA A 385 -14.78 24.28 20.28
C ALA A 385 -14.01 23.04 20.74
N LEU A 386 -12.93 23.25 21.48
CA LEU A 386 -12.20 22.18 22.15
C LEU A 386 -12.80 21.91 23.53
N GLY A 387 -12.86 20.67 23.90
CA GLY A 387 -13.32 20.25 25.21
C GLY A 387 -12.37 20.62 26.34
N SER A 388 -12.79 20.36 27.58
CA SER A 388 -12.00 20.70 28.75
C SER A 388 -10.70 19.89 28.81
N LYS A 389 -9.57 20.54 29.14
CA LYS A 389 -8.23 19.97 29.25
C LYS A 389 -7.71 19.29 27.97
N VAL A 390 -8.23 19.68 26.79
CA VAL A 390 -7.73 19.17 25.53
C VAL A 390 -6.40 19.88 25.18
N GLN A 391 -5.38 19.07 24.89
CA GLN A 391 -4.08 19.52 24.38
C GLN A 391 -3.84 18.86 23.04
N ILE A 392 -3.70 19.69 21.99
CA ILE A 392 -3.47 19.23 20.62
C ILE A 392 -1.98 18.97 20.40
N GLY A 393 -1.66 17.81 19.82
CA GLY A 393 -0.39 17.52 19.17
C GLY A 393 -0.62 17.44 17.67
N TYR A 394 0.03 18.31 16.90
CA TYR A 394 -0.15 18.36 15.44
C TYR A 394 1.09 17.85 14.69
N TYR A 395 0.84 16.91 13.76
CA TYR A 395 1.84 16.43 12.81
C TYR A 395 1.51 16.99 11.43
N ASP A 396 2.44 17.80 10.89
CA ASP A 396 2.33 18.42 9.58
C ASP A 396 3.11 17.61 8.53
N GLN A 397 2.55 17.42 7.37
CA GLN A 397 3.15 16.71 6.24
C GLN A 397 4.50 17.32 5.80
N GLU A 398 4.67 18.64 5.91
CA GLU A 398 5.87 19.36 5.46
C GLU A 398 7.00 19.41 6.52
N HIS A 399 6.80 18.82 7.71
CA HIS A 399 7.78 18.74 8.79
C HIS A 399 8.39 20.08 9.21
N HIS A 400 7.65 21.18 9.11
CA HIS A 400 8.12 22.53 9.46
C HIS A 400 8.57 22.69 10.93
N VAL A 401 8.30 21.69 11.75
CA VAL A 401 8.59 21.72 13.20
C VAL A 401 10.02 21.30 13.54
N LEU A 402 10.81 20.82 12.56
CA LEU A 402 12.16 20.33 12.78
C LEU A 402 13.22 21.39 12.46
N HIS A 403 14.24 21.52 13.35
CA HIS A 403 15.38 22.40 13.16
C HIS A 403 16.48 21.68 12.37
N MET A 404 16.64 22.05 11.11
CA MET A 404 17.55 21.35 10.17
C MET A 404 19.03 21.36 10.59
N GLU A 405 19.44 22.31 11.43
CA GLU A 405 20.82 22.49 11.89
C GLU A 405 21.18 21.56 13.06
N LYS A 406 20.17 21.04 13.79
CA LYS A 406 20.38 20.18 14.95
C LYS A 406 20.57 18.73 14.56
N THR A 407 21.20 17.97 15.47
CA THR A 407 21.19 16.52 15.39
C THR A 407 19.84 15.97 15.87
N ILE A 408 19.50 14.73 15.50
CA ILE A 408 18.27 14.06 15.94
C ILE A 408 18.18 14.08 17.47
N PHE A 409 19.28 13.75 18.16
CA PHE A 409 19.33 13.74 19.61
C PHE A 409 19.10 15.14 20.20
N GLN A 410 19.75 16.17 19.66
CA GLN A 410 19.59 17.56 20.13
C GLN A 410 18.17 18.07 19.93
N GLU A 411 17.53 17.73 18.81
CA GLU A 411 16.14 18.14 18.53
C GLU A 411 15.16 17.61 19.60
N ILE A 412 15.33 16.37 20.03
CA ILE A 412 14.48 15.77 21.06
C ILE A 412 14.87 16.31 22.45
N SER A 413 16.17 16.33 22.78
CA SER A 413 16.67 16.77 24.09
C SER A 413 16.31 18.23 24.40
N ASP A 414 16.43 19.13 23.42
CA ASP A 414 16.09 20.55 23.60
C ASP A 414 14.58 20.79 23.73
N THR A 415 13.79 19.95 23.07
CA THR A 415 12.32 20.05 23.16
C THR A 415 11.80 19.47 24.48
N TYR A 416 12.43 18.40 24.99
CA TYR A 416 12.02 17.66 26.19
C TYR A 416 13.18 17.54 27.20
N PRO A 417 13.58 18.64 27.86
CA PRO A 417 14.76 18.65 28.75
C PRO A 417 14.59 17.80 30.02
N THR A 418 13.39 17.32 30.29
CA THR A 418 13.09 16.45 31.44
C THR A 418 13.43 14.98 31.20
N LEU A 419 13.62 14.58 29.93
CA LEU A 419 13.94 13.21 29.56
C LEU A 419 15.42 12.91 29.75
N THR A 420 15.71 11.70 30.21
CA THR A 420 17.09 11.20 30.31
C THR A 420 17.62 10.81 28.94
N GLU A 421 18.95 10.80 28.76
CA GLU A 421 19.59 10.32 27.54
C GLU A 421 19.15 8.90 27.16
N THR A 422 18.92 8.04 28.16
CA THR A 422 18.49 6.65 27.95
C THR A 422 17.07 6.60 27.39
N GLU A 423 16.16 7.42 27.90
CA GLU A 423 14.78 7.49 27.41
C GLU A 423 14.74 8.02 25.97
N ILE A 424 15.52 9.08 25.67
CA ILE A 424 15.62 9.63 24.31
C ILE A 424 16.18 8.58 23.35
N ARG A 425 17.25 7.87 23.70
CA ARG A 425 17.85 6.82 22.86
C ARG A 425 16.92 5.65 22.67
N ASN A 426 16.19 5.23 23.70
CA ASN A 426 15.20 4.17 23.61
C ASN A 426 14.05 4.54 22.67
N MET A 427 13.54 5.77 22.79
CA MET A 427 12.50 6.29 21.89
C MET A 427 13.00 6.34 20.45
N LEU A 428 14.18 6.88 20.21
CA LEU A 428 14.77 6.97 18.88
C LEU A 428 15.05 5.56 18.29
N ALA A 429 15.47 4.60 19.12
CA ALA A 429 15.68 3.23 18.70
C ALA A 429 14.37 2.55 18.26
N ALA A 430 13.24 2.86 18.94
CA ALA A 430 11.91 2.40 18.54
C ALA A 430 11.50 2.93 17.14
N PHE A 431 12.00 4.12 16.75
CA PHE A 431 11.86 4.68 15.42
C PHE A 431 13.03 4.34 14.47
N LEU A 432 13.77 3.26 14.77
CA LEU A 432 14.87 2.72 13.96
C LEU A 432 16.10 3.63 13.85
N PHE A 433 16.32 4.54 14.80
CA PHE A 433 17.56 5.29 14.93
C PHE A 433 18.43 4.68 16.02
N THR A 434 19.47 3.92 15.65
CA THR A 434 20.31 3.17 16.57
C THR A 434 21.77 3.62 16.50
N GLY A 435 22.51 3.40 17.58
CA GLY A 435 23.95 3.69 17.65
C GLY A 435 24.26 5.16 17.37
N ASP A 436 25.11 5.41 16.37
CA ASP A 436 25.56 6.76 15.99
C ASP A 436 24.57 7.52 15.10
N ASP A 437 23.54 6.84 14.60
CA ASP A 437 22.51 7.48 13.76
C ASP A 437 21.81 8.64 14.48
N VAL A 438 21.68 8.57 15.80
CA VAL A 438 21.04 9.62 16.62
C VAL A 438 21.79 10.97 16.59
N PHE A 439 23.06 10.96 16.19
CA PHE A 439 23.88 12.17 16.07
C PHE A 439 23.94 12.75 14.66
N LYS A 440 23.26 12.13 13.69
CA LYS A 440 23.15 12.68 12.33
C LYS A 440 22.41 14.02 12.35
N PRO A 441 22.87 15.03 11.58
CA PRO A 441 22.13 16.28 11.43
C PRO A 441 20.83 16.03 10.66
N ILE A 442 19.74 16.69 11.07
CA ILE A 442 18.42 16.55 10.46
C ILE A 442 18.44 16.92 8.97
N SER A 443 19.30 17.87 8.58
CA SER A 443 19.47 18.25 7.17
C SER A 443 19.94 17.12 6.27
N SER A 444 20.69 16.13 6.80
CA SER A 444 21.19 14.99 6.04
C SER A 444 20.21 13.83 5.91
N LEU A 445 19.07 13.91 6.61
CA LEU A 445 18.07 12.86 6.63
C LEU A 445 17.20 12.87 5.35
N SER A 446 16.79 11.70 4.91
CA SER A 446 15.75 11.53 3.90
C SER A 446 14.38 12.02 4.42
N GLY A 447 13.43 12.25 3.51
CA GLY A 447 12.06 12.63 3.89
C GLY A 447 11.41 11.67 4.89
N GLY A 448 11.54 10.37 4.66
CA GLY A 448 11.01 9.35 5.57
C GLY A 448 11.70 9.31 6.93
N GLU A 449 13.02 9.56 6.99
CA GLU A 449 13.74 9.67 8.27
C GLU A 449 13.32 10.92 9.04
N ARG A 450 13.14 12.06 8.38
CA ARG A 450 12.58 13.27 9.02
C ARG A 450 11.18 13.04 9.55
N GLY A 451 10.32 12.33 8.79
CA GLY A 451 8.99 11.93 9.24
C GLY A 451 9.03 11.12 10.53
N ARG A 452 9.94 10.14 10.63
CA ARG A 452 10.12 9.34 11.85
C ARG A 452 10.59 10.17 13.04
N VAL A 453 11.52 11.13 12.84
CA VAL A 453 11.94 12.05 13.92
C VAL A 453 10.79 12.94 14.38
N SER A 454 10.00 13.47 13.44
CA SER A 454 8.82 14.29 13.74
C SER A 454 7.75 13.49 14.50
N LEU A 455 7.52 12.23 14.12
CA LEU A 455 6.63 11.33 14.85
C LEU A 455 7.15 11.02 16.25
N ALA A 456 8.45 10.70 16.40
CA ALA A 456 9.06 10.47 17.70
C ALA A 456 8.90 11.70 18.61
N LYS A 457 9.11 12.91 18.07
CA LYS A 457 8.89 14.18 18.79
C LYS A 457 7.42 14.34 19.21
N LEU A 458 6.48 14.07 18.32
CA LEU A 458 5.05 14.14 18.63
C LEU A 458 4.65 13.14 19.71
N MET A 459 5.17 11.92 19.66
CA MET A 459 4.90 10.88 20.63
C MET A 459 5.35 11.25 22.05
N LEU A 460 6.35 12.08 22.18
CA LEU A 460 6.83 12.61 23.46
C LEU A 460 6.05 13.84 23.94
N SER A 461 5.11 14.36 23.14
CA SER A 461 4.43 15.65 23.43
C SER A 461 3.42 15.59 24.58
N GLU A 462 3.14 14.43 25.16
CA GLU A 462 2.16 14.25 26.23
C GLU A 462 0.73 14.75 25.87
N ALA A 463 0.48 15.09 24.59
CA ALA A 463 -0.80 15.55 24.10
C ALA A 463 -1.87 14.48 24.28
N ASN A 464 -3.12 14.88 24.47
CA ASN A 464 -4.26 13.96 24.60
C ASN A 464 -5.20 13.96 23.40
N PHE A 465 -4.94 14.84 22.41
CA PHE A 465 -5.60 14.87 21.12
C PHE A 465 -4.56 15.04 20.00
N LEU A 466 -4.32 13.98 19.24
CA LEU A 466 -3.39 13.98 18.12
C LEU A 466 -4.13 14.31 16.82
N ILE A 467 -3.58 15.25 16.06
CA ILE A 467 -4.03 15.59 14.70
C ILE A 467 -2.89 15.26 13.75
N LEU A 468 -3.09 14.31 12.81
CA LEU A 468 -2.04 13.82 11.93
C LEU A 468 -2.45 14.05 10.46
N ASP A 469 -1.59 14.75 9.70
CA ASP A 469 -1.80 14.97 8.27
C ASP A 469 -0.87 14.08 7.46
N GLU A 470 -1.43 13.04 6.82
CA GLU A 470 -0.72 12.02 6.03
C GLU A 470 0.51 11.41 6.74
N PRO A 471 0.37 10.85 7.96
CA PRO A 471 1.51 10.39 8.75
C PRO A 471 2.22 9.16 8.16
N THR A 472 1.58 8.47 7.22
CA THR A 472 2.13 7.27 6.57
C THR A 472 2.96 7.58 5.31
N ASN A 473 2.92 8.83 4.82
CA ASN A 473 3.66 9.21 3.62
C ASN A 473 5.17 9.08 3.82
N HIS A 474 5.85 8.52 2.82
CA HIS A 474 7.29 8.27 2.81
C HIS A 474 7.80 7.31 3.89
N LEU A 475 6.93 6.71 4.71
CA LEU A 475 7.31 5.67 5.65
C LEU A 475 7.41 4.31 4.93
N ASP A 476 8.43 3.54 5.26
CA ASP A 476 8.51 2.13 4.86
C ASP A 476 7.55 1.27 5.70
N ILE A 477 7.34 0.04 5.25
CA ILE A 477 6.37 -0.87 5.88
C ILE A 477 6.65 -1.06 7.36
N ALA A 478 7.93 -1.22 7.76
CA ALA A 478 8.30 -1.39 9.16
C ALA A 478 7.96 -0.15 10.01
N SER A 479 8.21 1.05 9.49
CA SER A 479 7.87 2.31 10.18
C SER A 479 6.36 2.52 10.29
N LYS A 480 5.58 2.08 9.28
CA LYS A 480 4.11 2.10 9.35
C LYS A 480 3.58 1.16 10.42
N GLU A 481 4.13 -0.05 10.56
CA GLU A 481 3.76 -1.01 11.60
C GLU A 481 4.03 -0.46 13.01
N ILE A 482 5.15 0.20 13.22
CA ILE A 482 5.46 0.89 14.48
C ILE A 482 4.44 1.97 14.80
N LEU A 483 4.06 2.79 13.81
CA LEU A 483 3.06 3.84 13.98
C LEU A 483 1.67 3.25 14.30
N GLU A 484 1.27 2.18 13.62
CA GLU A 484 0.02 1.46 13.86
C GLU A 484 -0.05 0.92 15.29
N GLU A 485 1.01 0.26 15.76
CA GLU A 485 1.08 -0.26 17.12
C GLU A 485 1.03 0.87 18.17
N ALA A 486 1.76 1.96 17.91
CA ALA A 486 1.77 3.14 18.76
C ALA A 486 0.38 3.78 18.87
N LEU A 487 -0.33 3.99 17.75
CA LEU A 487 -1.68 4.57 17.76
C LEU A 487 -2.73 3.62 18.36
N ASN A 488 -2.58 2.31 18.18
CA ASN A 488 -3.48 1.33 18.77
C ASN A 488 -3.32 1.22 20.29
N SER A 489 -2.11 1.44 20.81
CA SER A 489 -1.84 1.49 22.25
C SER A 489 -2.17 2.84 22.89
N TYR A 490 -2.32 3.91 22.09
CA TYR A 490 -2.60 5.25 22.58
C TYR A 490 -3.99 5.37 23.19
N THR A 491 -4.06 5.86 24.42
CA THR A 491 -5.32 6.01 25.17
C THR A 491 -6.03 7.34 24.97
N GLY A 492 -5.41 8.28 24.25
CA GLY A 492 -5.99 9.57 23.89
C GLY A 492 -6.87 9.49 22.64
N THR A 493 -7.18 10.63 22.07
CA THR A 493 -8.03 10.78 20.87
C THR A 493 -7.15 11.10 19.66
N VAL A 494 -7.50 10.56 18.50
CA VAL A 494 -6.75 10.78 17.25
C VAL A 494 -7.68 11.19 16.13
N LEU A 495 -7.34 12.25 15.43
CA LEU A 495 -7.92 12.62 14.14
C LEU A 495 -6.79 12.62 13.10
N TYR A 496 -6.96 11.88 12.02
CA TYR A 496 -5.92 11.81 10.99
C TYR A 496 -6.49 11.79 9.57
N VAL A 497 -5.70 12.32 8.64
CA VAL A 497 -5.91 12.16 7.20
C VAL A 497 -4.91 11.12 6.72
N SER A 498 -5.35 10.13 5.96
CA SER A 498 -4.47 9.18 5.29
C SER A 498 -5.11 8.60 4.04
N HIS A 499 -4.29 8.27 3.05
CA HIS A 499 -4.66 7.51 1.87
C HIS A 499 -4.25 6.03 1.98
N ASP A 500 -3.58 5.65 3.07
CA ASP A 500 -3.18 4.26 3.34
C ASP A 500 -4.37 3.46 3.90
N ARG A 501 -5.00 2.69 3.02
CA ARG A 501 -6.19 1.88 3.35
C ARG A 501 -5.92 0.82 4.42
N TYR A 502 -4.74 0.23 4.40
CA TYR A 502 -4.34 -0.76 5.40
C TYR A 502 -4.18 -0.12 6.78
N PHE A 503 -3.51 1.04 6.84
CA PHE A 503 -3.36 1.83 8.05
C PHE A 503 -4.71 2.24 8.63
N ILE A 504 -5.63 2.74 7.79
CA ILE A 504 -6.98 3.11 8.22
C ILE A 504 -7.72 1.89 8.77
N ASN A 505 -7.67 0.75 8.08
CA ASN A 505 -8.34 -0.48 8.50
C ASN A 505 -7.83 -0.99 9.86
N GLN A 506 -6.54 -0.84 10.15
CA GLN A 506 -5.93 -1.28 11.41
C GLN A 506 -6.13 -0.31 12.57
N THR A 507 -6.33 0.97 12.32
CA THR A 507 -6.29 2.00 13.38
C THR A 507 -7.60 2.72 13.60
N ALA A 508 -8.45 2.91 12.57
CA ALA A 508 -9.69 3.67 12.66
C ALA A 508 -10.75 2.94 13.48
N THR A 509 -11.43 3.67 14.35
CA THR A 509 -12.69 3.25 14.98
C THR A 509 -13.89 3.89 14.30
N ARG A 510 -13.66 4.96 13.53
CA ARG A 510 -14.65 5.74 12.82
C ARG A 510 -14.02 6.41 11.61
N ILE A 511 -14.76 6.46 10.51
CA ILE A 511 -14.36 7.12 9.28
C ILE A 511 -15.30 8.28 8.99
N MET A 512 -14.73 9.43 8.64
CA MET A 512 -15.44 10.61 8.13
C MET A 512 -15.01 10.80 6.67
N ASP A 513 -15.95 10.67 5.74
CA ASP A 513 -15.72 10.87 4.30
C ASP A 513 -16.21 12.28 3.89
N LEU A 514 -15.26 13.10 3.43
CA LEU A 514 -15.53 14.43 2.90
C LEU A 514 -15.82 14.32 1.39
N THR A 515 -17.10 14.20 1.07
CA THR A 515 -17.59 14.04 -0.30
C THR A 515 -18.71 15.02 -0.59
N ASN A 516 -18.81 15.53 -1.82
CA ASN A 516 -19.82 16.52 -2.23
C ASN A 516 -19.94 17.71 -1.28
N GLN A 517 -18.82 18.23 -0.75
CA GLN A 517 -18.74 19.34 0.20
C GLN A 517 -19.39 19.07 1.58
N ALA A 518 -19.76 17.83 1.88
CA ALA A 518 -20.37 17.38 3.13
C ALA A 518 -19.55 16.25 3.79
N ILE A 519 -19.73 16.05 5.10
CA ILE A 519 -19.11 14.94 5.83
C ILE A 519 -20.14 13.82 6.05
N VAL A 520 -19.79 12.62 5.60
CA VAL A 520 -20.53 11.40 5.87
C VAL A 520 -19.78 10.56 6.91
N ASN A 521 -20.48 10.11 7.97
CA ASN A 521 -19.87 9.37 9.07
C ASN A 521 -20.13 7.87 8.95
N TYR A 522 -19.09 7.07 9.15
CA TYR A 522 -19.13 5.60 9.18
C TYR A 522 -18.52 5.13 10.50
N ILE A 523 -19.29 4.40 11.32
CA ILE A 523 -18.81 3.83 12.58
C ILE A 523 -18.28 2.43 12.30
N GLY A 524 -16.97 2.31 12.17
CA GLY A 524 -16.29 1.07 11.81
C GLY A 524 -14.96 1.32 11.11
N ASP A 525 -14.41 0.25 10.55
CA ASP A 525 -13.15 0.20 9.81
C ASP A 525 -13.34 0.53 8.30
N TYR A 526 -12.25 0.38 7.53
CA TYR A 526 -12.26 0.67 6.11
C TYR A 526 -13.10 -0.33 5.30
N ASP A 527 -13.17 -1.59 5.73
CA ASP A 527 -13.96 -2.62 5.04
C ASP A 527 -15.46 -2.32 5.20
N TYR A 528 -15.90 -1.90 6.40
CA TYR A 528 -17.27 -1.43 6.64
C TYR A 528 -17.61 -0.18 5.80
N TYR A 529 -16.66 0.77 5.69
CA TYR A 529 -16.84 1.94 4.82
C TYR A 529 -17.08 1.53 3.37
N LEU A 530 -16.28 0.62 2.81
CA LEU A 530 -16.44 0.14 1.44
C LEU A 530 -17.81 -0.52 1.19
N GLU A 531 -18.31 -1.26 2.17
CA GLU A 531 -19.63 -1.91 2.07
C GLU A 531 -20.77 -0.88 2.03
N LYS A 532 -20.65 0.21 2.79
CA LYS A 532 -21.73 1.17 3.01
C LYS A 532 -21.59 2.49 2.23
N LYS A 533 -20.47 2.73 1.55
CA LYS A 533 -20.15 3.99 0.87
C LYS A 533 -21.28 4.45 -0.06
N ASP A 534 -21.71 3.60 -0.99
CA ASP A 534 -22.68 3.97 -2.01
C ASP A 534 -24.06 4.30 -1.41
N GLU A 535 -24.47 3.56 -0.39
CA GLU A 535 -25.76 3.75 0.31
C GLU A 535 -25.77 5.05 1.11
N MET A 536 -24.76 5.25 1.95
CA MET A 536 -24.67 6.38 2.86
C MET A 536 -24.41 7.70 2.12
N THR A 537 -23.59 7.69 1.07
CA THR A 537 -23.33 8.89 0.26
C THR A 537 -24.60 9.38 -0.44
N ARG A 538 -25.45 8.50 -0.95
CA ARG A 538 -26.75 8.88 -1.56
C ARG A 538 -27.70 9.54 -0.56
N ILE A 539 -27.64 9.12 0.71
CA ILE A 539 -28.55 9.61 1.76
C ILE A 539 -28.05 10.95 2.33
N TYR A 540 -26.77 11.06 2.65
CA TYR A 540 -26.22 12.16 3.44
C TYR A 540 -25.44 13.20 2.63
N ALA A 541 -25.00 12.88 1.43
CA ALA A 541 -24.29 13.79 0.53
C ALA A 541 -24.78 13.65 -0.92
N PRO A 542 -26.08 13.87 -1.20
CA PRO A 542 -26.60 13.81 -2.56
C PRO A 542 -25.93 14.89 -3.42
N VAL A 543 -25.60 14.54 -4.67
CA VAL A 543 -25.09 15.51 -5.66
C VAL A 543 -26.18 16.59 -5.85
N GLN A 544 -25.86 17.85 -5.57
CA GLN A 544 -26.74 18.96 -5.91
C GLN A 544 -26.78 19.10 -7.43
N GLU A 545 -27.85 18.65 -8.07
CA GLU A 545 -28.12 18.97 -9.47
C GLU A 545 -28.29 20.49 -9.59
N THR A 546 -27.25 21.18 -9.99
CA THR A 546 -27.38 22.54 -10.51
C THR A 546 -28.31 22.46 -11.73
N ALA A 547 -29.42 23.16 -11.64
CA ALA A 547 -30.41 23.28 -12.72
C ALA A 547 -29.74 23.82 -13.99
N ALA A 548 -29.25 22.91 -14.83
CA ALA A 548 -28.79 23.17 -16.18
C ALA A 548 -29.68 22.38 -17.13
N GLN A 549 -30.49 23.13 -17.84
CA GLN A 549 -31.15 22.88 -19.12
C GLN A 549 -31.20 21.42 -19.62
N GLU A 550 -32.43 20.94 -19.83
CA GLU A 550 -32.76 19.75 -20.61
C GLU A 550 -32.02 19.70 -21.93
N VAL A 551 -30.92 18.98 -21.94
CA VAL A 551 -30.34 18.41 -23.16
C VAL A 551 -30.81 16.96 -23.20
N LYS A 552 -31.66 16.62 -24.16
CA LYS A 552 -32.08 15.26 -24.45
C LYS A 552 -30.83 14.40 -24.65
N GLU A 553 -30.46 13.62 -23.65
CA GLU A 553 -29.41 12.61 -23.77
C GLU A 553 -29.85 11.48 -24.67
N ASN A 554 -29.17 11.33 -25.77
CA ASN A 554 -29.03 10.04 -26.41
C ASN A 554 -28.21 9.15 -25.49
N VAL A 555 -28.85 8.32 -24.69
CA VAL A 555 -28.21 7.30 -23.85
C VAL A 555 -27.50 6.33 -24.80
N SER A 556 -26.19 6.43 -24.88
CA SER A 556 -25.40 5.47 -25.66
C SER A 556 -25.48 4.08 -25.03
N GLU A 557 -25.66 3.07 -25.87
CA GLU A 557 -25.73 1.65 -25.50
C GLU A 557 -24.58 1.18 -24.58
N THR A 558 -23.47 1.91 -24.55
CA THR A 558 -22.28 1.64 -23.73
C THR A 558 -22.51 1.81 -22.22
N LYS A 559 -23.40 2.76 -21.79
CA LYS A 559 -23.72 2.91 -20.33
C LYS A 559 -24.61 1.78 -19.81
N LEU A 560 -25.51 1.28 -20.64
CA LEU A 560 -26.36 0.13 -20.31
C LEU A 560 -25.53 -1.15 -20.14
N THR A 561 -24.54 -1.37 -21.00
CA THR A 561 -23.63 -2.55 -20.92
C THR A 561 -22.76 -2.51 -19.67
N TRP A 562 -22.31 -1.32 -19.23
CA TRP A 562 -21.45 -1.19 -18.04
C TRP A 562 -22.23 -1.39 -16.72
N GLN A 563 -23.47 -0.88 -16.65
CA GLN A 563 -24.35 -1.14 -15.51
C GLN A 563 -24.75 -2.62 -15.41
N GLN A 564 -25.07 -3.26 -16.52
CA GLN A 564 -25.35 -4.69 -16.58
C GLN A 564 -24.15 -5.54 -16.17
N GLN A 565 -22.94 -5.19 -16.62
CA GLN A 565 -21.70 -5.87 -16.19
C GLN A 565 -21.41 -5.67 -14.69
N LYS A 566 -21.71 -4.49 -14.13
CA LYS A 566 -21.53 -4.21 -12.70
C LYS A 566 -22.55 -4.99 -11.85
N GLU A 567 -23.78 -5.11 -12.31
CA GLU A 567 -24.81 -5.92 -11.65
C GLU A 567 -24.51 -7.42 -11.75
N GLU A 568 -24.04 -7.89 -12.89
CA GLU A 568 -23.58 -9.28 -13.06
C GLU A 568 -22.39 -9.62 -12.15
N GLN A 569 -21.40 -8.71 -12.05
CA GLN A 569 -20.26 -8.90 -11.15
C GLN A 569 -20.66 -8.87 -9.68
N ALA A 570 -21.61 -8.01 -9.30
CA ALA A 570 -22.11 -7.95 -7.92
C ALA A 570 -22.91 -9.23 -7.57
N LEU A 571 -23.73 -9.73 -8.50
CA LEU A 571 -24.44 -11.00 -8.38
C LEU A 571 -23.45 -12.19 -8.28
N LYS A 572 -22.42 -12.18 -9.11
CA LYS A 572 -21.37 -13.21 -9.11
C LYS A 572 -20.60 -13.26 -7.79
N ARG A 573 -20.20 -12.09 -7.26
CA ARG A 573 -19.53 -11.99 -5.94
C ARG A 573 -20.45 -12.43 -4.79
N LYS A 574 -21.73 -12.09 -4.85
CA LYS A 574 -22.71 -12.53 -3.84
C LYS A 574 -22.86 -14.06 -3.86
N ARG A 575 -22.94 -14.64 -5.06
CA ARG A 575 -22.99 -16.09 -5.26
C ARG A 575 -21.70 -16.79 -4.77
N GLU A 576 -20.52 -16.24 -5.08
CA GLU A 576 -19.23 -16.74 -4.59
C GLU A 576 -19.08 -16.67 -3.07
N ASN A 577 -19.59 -15.62 -2.43
CA ASN A 577 -19.55 -15.49 -0.97
C ASN A 577 -20.55 -16.43 -0.29
N GLU A 578 -21.72 -16.67 -0.88
CA GLU A 578 -22.67 -17.67 -0.40
C GLU A 578 -22.11 -19.08 -0.57
N LEU A 579 -21.47 -19.37 -1.71
CA LEU A 579 -20.80 -20.64 -1.98
C LEU A 579 -19.73 -20.92 -0.91
N LYS A 580 -18.83 -19.97 -0.63
CA LYS A 580 -17.80 -20.12 0.42
C LYS A 580 -18.38 -20.37 1.81
N LYS A 581 -19.52 -19.77 2.15
CA LYS A 581 -20.18 -20.01 3.45
C LYS A 581 -20.77 -21.43 3.53
N VAL A 582 -21.33 -21.91 2.42
CA VAL A 582 -21.87 -23.26 2.32
C VAL A 582 -20.74 -24.29 2.40
N GLU A 583 -19.64 -24.07 1.67
CA GLU A 583 -18.44 -24.93 1.70
C GLU A 583 -17.83 -25.02 3.11
N ALA A 584 -17.63 -23.89 3.78
CA ALA A 584 -17.11 -23.88 5.15
C ALA A 584 -18.00 -24.61 6.14
N ARG A 585 -19.34 -24.54 5.97
CA ARG A 585 -20.28 -25.25 6.84
C ARG A 585 -20.30 -26.75 6.55
N ILE A 586 -20.17 -27.15 5.29
CA ILE A 586 -20.02 -28.57 4.91
C ILE A 586 -18.76 -29.15 5.54
N GLU A 587 -17.63 -28.47 5.43
CA GLU A 587 -16.34 -28.91 6.01
C GLU A 587 -16.41 -29.07 7.53
N GLU A 588 -17.07 -28.13 8.23
CA GLU A 588 -17.30 -28.22 9.68
C GLU A 588 -18.16 -29.43 10.07
N LEU A 589 -19.24 -29.69 9.34
CA LEU A 589 -20.13 -30.81 9.60
C LEU A 589 -19.53 -32.18 9.26
N GLU A 590 -18.75 -32.27 8.18
CA GLU A 590 -18.01 -33.49 7.80
C GLU A 590 -16.94 -33.81 8.84
N ALA A 591 -16.21 -32.78 9.36
CA ALA A 591 -15.25 -32.95 10.43
C ALA A 591 -15.92 -33.46 11.70
N ARG A 592 -17.11 -32.95 12.04
CA ARG A 592 -17.88 -33.39 13.21
C ARG A 592 -18.44 -34.78 13.06
N ASP A 593 -18.94 -35.15 11.86
CA ASP A 593 -19.42 -36.50 11.56
C ASP A 593 -18.32 -37.56 11.75
N LYS A 594 -17.11 -37.23 11.27
CA LYS A 594 -15.94 -38.08 11.43
C LYS A 594 -15.51 -38.21 12.91
N GLU A 595 -15.56 -37.13 13.69
CA GLU A 595 -15.28 -37.13 15.12
C GLU A 595 -16.28 -38.02 15.88
N ILE A 596 -17.57 -37.98 15.49
CA ILE A 596 -18.62 -38.85 16.04
C ILE A 596 -18.32 -40.31 15.72
N ASP A 597 -17.91 -40.65 14.50
CA ASP A 597 -17.54 -42.01 14.11
C ASP A 597 -16.36 -42.55 14.90
N GLU A 598 -15.30 -41.73 15.05
CA GLU A 598 -14.12 -42.07 15.88
C GLU A 598 -14.50 -42.27 17.36
N THR A 599 -15.42 -41.45 17.88
CA THR A 599 -15.89 -41.52 19.24
C THR A 599 -16.78 -42.77 19.51
N MET A 600 -17.61 -43.13 18.55
CA MET A 600 -18.47 -44.30 18.65
C MET A 600 -17.71 -45.65 18.67
N VAL A 601 -16.48 -45.70 18.16
CA VAL A 601 -15.62 -46.90 18.15
C VAL A 601 -14.90 -47.10 19.50
N LEU A 602 -14.89 -46.13 20.40
CA LEU A 602 -14.21 -46.23 21.68
C LEU A 602 -14.93 -47.25 22.61
N PRO A 603 -14.19 -48.19 23.27
CA PRO A 603 -14.78 -49.29 24.07
C PRO A 603 -15.69 -48.82 25.21
N ASP A 604 -15.39 -47.66 25.79
CA ASP A 604 -16.14 -47.09 26.92
C ASP A 604 -17.50 -46.51 26.48
N ILE A 605 -17.64 -46.10 25.20
CA ILE A 605 -18.85 -45.50 24.65
C ILE A 605 -19.73 -46.58 24.00
N CYS A 606 -19.14 -47.58 23.36
CA CYS A 606 -19.88 -48.73 22.80
C CYS A 606 -20.69 -49.48 23.83
N THR A 607 -20.30 -49.45 25.11
CA THR A 607 -21.03 -50.12 26.22
C THR A 607 -22.13 -49.26 26.84
N ASN A 608 -22.15 -47.95 26.55
CA ASN A 608 -23.11 -46.97 27.06
C ASN A 608 -24.24 -46.70 26.04
N VAL A 609 -25.34 -47.45 26.16
CA VAL A 609 -26.48 -47.33 25.24
C VAL A 609 -27.08 -45.93 25.12
N ALA A 610 -27.05 -45.16 26.23
CA ALA A 610 -27.59 -43.78 26.25
C ALA A 610 -26.74 -42.79 25.43
N GLU A 611 -25.41 -42.88 25.52
CA GLU A 611 -24.49 -42.05 24.75
C GLU A 611 -24.42 -42.43 23.30
N CYS A 612 -24.43 -43.74 22.98
CA CYS A 612 -24.53 -44.21 21.61
C CYS A 612 -25.82 -43.72 20.90
N THR A 613 -26.94 -43.73 21.63
CA THR A 613 -28.21 -43.24 21.07
C THR A 613 -28.20 -41.73 20.81
N LYS A 614 -27.52 -40.96 21.69
CA LYS A 614 -27.36 -39.52 21.53
C LYS A 614 -26.48 -39.17 20.34
N LEU A 615 -25.31 -39.81 20.19
CA LEU A 615 -24.40 -39.64 19.06
C LEU A 615 -25.02 -40.07 17.72
N SER A 616 -25.80 -41.17 17.72
CA SER A 616 -26.53 -41.61 16.54
C SER A 616 -27.60 -40.62 16.10
N ARG A 617 -28.28 -39.94 17.03
CA ARG A 617 -29.23 -38.88 16.70
C ARG A 617 -28.53 -37.61 16.15
N GLU A 618 -27.41 -37.25 16.76
CA GLU A 618 -26.58 -36.13 16.30
C GLU A 618 -26.07 -36.39 14.87
N LYS A 619 -25.61 -37.63 14.59
CA LYS A 619 -25.17 -38.06 13.28
C LYS A 619 -26.29 -38.00 12.25
N ALA A 620 -27.48 -38.44 12.58
CA ALA A 620 -28.64 -38.39 11.70
C ALA A 620 -29.04 -36.93 11.36
N ALA A 621 -28.97 -36.02 12.36
CA ALA A 621 -29.24 -34.58 12.13
C ALA A 621 -28.17 -33.93 11.24
N ILE A 622 -26.89 -34.29 11.43
CA ILE A 622 -25.79 -33.82 10.58
C ILE A 622 -25.97 -34.31 9.12
N ALA A 623 -26.36 -35.56 8.93
CA ALA A 623 -26.60 -36.11 7.60
C ALA A 623 -27.73 -35.37 6.85
N GLU A 624 -28.84 -35.05 7.54
CA GLU A 624 -29.94 -34.27 6.99
C GLU A 624 -29.53 -32.81 6.66
N GLU A 625 -28.71 -32.17 7.51
CA GLU A 625 -28.20 -30.83 7.27
C GLU A 625 -27.20 -30.83 6.09
N LEU A 626 -26.33 -31.82 5.98
CA LEU A 626 -25.39 -31.99 4.89
C LEU A 626 -26.12 -32.18 3.53
N GLU A 627 -27.18 -33.00 3.47
CA GLU A 627 -27.95 -33.19 2.25
C GLU A 627 -28.53 -31.86 1.75
N GLY A 628 -29.12 -31.05 2.63
CA GLY A 628 -29.63 -29.73 2.28
C GLY A 628 -28.56 -28.70 1.90
N LEU A 629 -27.35 -28.85 2.45
CA LEU A 629 -26.21 -27.96 2.09
C LEU A 629 -25.61 -28.38 0.74
N TYR A 630 -25.54 -29.66 0.41
CA TYR A 630 -25.09 -30.14 -0.91
C TYR A 630 -26.04 -29.72 -2.01
N GLU A 631 -27.38 -29.78 -1.80
CA GLU A 631 -28.35 -29.24 -2.75
C GLU A 631 -28.14 -27.74 -3.01
N LYS A 632 -27.93 -26.96 -1.95
CA LYS A 632 -27.60 -25.53 -2.08
C LYS A 632 -26.26 -25.27 -2.76
N TRP A 633 -25.27 -26.11 -2.51
CA TRP A 633 -23.97 -26.03 -3.15
C TRP A 633 -24.07 -26.29 -4.66
N GLU A 634 -24.85 -27.30 -5.08
CA GLU A 634 -25.12 -27.56 -6.51
C GLU A 634 -25.89 -26.42 -7.20
N GLU A 635 -26.80 -25.73 -6.50
CA GLU A 635 -27.52 -24.57 -7.04
C GLU A 635 -26.61 -23.34 -7.19
N LEU A 636 -25.59 -23.23 -6.34
CA LEU A 636 -24.65 -22.10 -6.30
C LEU A 636 -23.38 -22.33 -7.12
N ALA A 637 -22.94 -23.53 -7.31
CA ALA A 637 -21.79 -23.91 -8.13
C ALA A 637 -22.11 -23.82 -9.62
#